data_2dce397302bf92223914942ebe656eb6
#
_entry.id   2dce397302bf92223914942ebe656eb6
#
_cell.length_a   1.000
_cell.length_b   1.000
_cell.length_c   1.000
_cell.angle_alpha   90.00
_cell.angle_beta   90.00
_cell.angle_gamma   90.00
#
_symmetry.space_group_name_H-M   'P 1'
#
loop_
_entity.id
_entity.type
_entity.pdbx_description
1 polymer ?
#
loop_
_entity_poly.entity_id
_entity_poly.type
_entity_poly.pdbx_seq_one_letter_code
_entity_poly.pdbx_strand_id
1 'polypeptide(L)'
;MESKTLCDSRSGSVCRGGKRGLQPWKHRESGVAQRKIKSMTVAEADSIPMTNDSAVAGRARAVDTIPLGGLLIGLFDLVFAFTFYGLILGVPMLRIFQSVAAGVLGRPRATAGGVPTFLLGIVLHFVVATCIATVYYLATLVLPGLLRHPLVSGLIYGVVAYFGMKYIVLPLSAIGQRGTIPRLPILITELIGHAVLVGLPVALLAHRSSIRVNRG
;
A
#
# COMPACT_ATOMS: atom_id res chain seq x y z
N MET A 1 -34.20 5.25 60.06
CA MET A 1 -35.29 6.24 60.22
C MET A 1 -36.31 5.89 59.14
N GLU A 2 -37.14 4.92 59.33
CA GLU A 2 -38.45 4.86 59.95
C GLU A 2 -39.37 6.03 59.58
N SER A 3 -40.44 5.71 58.91
CA SER A 3 -41.85 6.02 59.22
C SER A 3 -42.71 5.37 58.13
N LYS A 4 -43.32 4.29 58.47
CA LYS A 4 -44.60 4.11 59.16
C LYS A 4 -45.79 4.53 58.31
N THR A 5 -46.39 3.49 57.84
CA THR A 5 -47.78 3.17 57.56
C THR A 5 -48.81 3.90 58.48
N LEU A 6 -49.90 4.35 57.91
CA LEU A 6 -51.14 4.49 58.61
C LEU A 6 -52.33 4.01 57.77
N CYS A 7 -52.82 2.90 58.16
CA CYS A 7 -54.08 2.37 57.71
C CYS A 7 -55.17 2.97 58.61
N ASP A 8 -56.15 3.65 58.07
CA ASP A 8 -57.32 4.09 58.85
C ASP A 8 -58.51 3.20 58.48
N SER A 9 -59.00 2.58 59.54
CA SER A 9 -60.16 1.72 59.56
C SER A 9 -61.39 2.52 59.99
N ARG A 10 -62.31 2.80 59.08
CA ARG A 10 -63.73 2.94 59.44
C ARG A 10 -64.63 2.92 58.20
N SER A 11 -65.56 2.11 58.34
CA SER A 11 -66.84 1.98 57.66
C SER A 11 -67.01 0.86 56.68
N GLY A 12 -67.72 -0.13 57.16
CA GLY A 12 -68.14 -1.26 56.37
C GLY A 12 -69.18 -0.91 55.33
N SER A 13 -69.03 -1.51 54.23
CA SER A 13 -70.14 -1.84 53.33
C SER A 13 -69.78 -3.08 52.53
N VAL A 14 -70.61 -4.04 52.72
CA VAL A 14 -70.71 -5.32 52.03
C VAL A 14 -70.88 -5.07 50.53
N CYS A 15 -69.95 -5.55 49.70
CA CYS A 15 -70.25 -5.72 48.30
C CYS A 15 -70.10 -7.17 47.90
N ARG A 16 -71.23 -7.68 47.56
CA ARG A 16 -71.61 -8.99 47.05
C ARG A 16 -70.85 -9.38 45.77
N GLY A 17 -70.54 -10.63 45.64
CA GLY A 17 -69.81 -11.27 44.57
C GLY A 17 -70.35 -11.05 43.17
N GLY A 18 -69.46 -10.89 42.29
CA GLY A 18 -69.61 -11.05 40.85
C GLY A 18 -68.43 -11.86 40.29
N LYS A 19 -68.62 -13.15 40.22
CA LYS A 19 -67.75 -14.03 39.45
C LYS A 19 -67.89 -13.65 37.96
N ARG A 20 -67.00 -12.88 37.42
CA ARG A 20 -66.83 -12.78 35.96
C ARG A 20 -65.44 -13.32 35.59
N GLY A 21 -65.49 -14.39 34.81
CA GLY A 21 -64.35 -15.16 34.35
C GLY A 21 -63.26 -14.29 33.72
N LEU A 22 -62.12 -14.40 34.25
CA LEU A 22 -60.89 -13.90 33.65
C LEU A 22 -60.61 -14.75 32.39
N GLN A 23 -60.82 -14.16 31.24
CA GLN A 23 -60.44 -14.74 29.95
C GLN A 23 -58.90 -14.81 29.88
N PRO A 24 -58.31 -15.93 29.46
CA PRO A 24 -56.87 -16.06 29.29
C PRO A 24 -56.44 -15.53 27.94
N TRP A 25 -56.38 -14.19 27.78
CA TRP A 25 -55.94 -13.56 26.54
C TRP A 25 -54.41 -13.32 26.45
N LYS A 26 -53.68 -13.61 27.53
CA LYS A 26 -52.24 -13.28 27.62
C LYS A 26 -51.24 -14.16 26.85
N HIS A 27 -51.68 -15.27 26.26
CA HIS A 27 -50.72 -16.18 25.65
C HIS A 27 -50.69 -16.19 24.12
N ARG A 28 -51.59 -15.44 23.45
CA ARG A 28 -51.59 -15.45 21.97
C ARG A 28 -50.75 -14.33 21.35
N GLU A 29 -50.55 -13.21 22.05
CA GLU A 29 -49.75 -12.09 21.51
C GLU A 29 -48.23 -12.28 21.67
N SER A 30 -47.79 -12.98 22.71
CA SER A 30 -46.35 -13.26 22.93
C SER A 30 -45.75 -14.17 21.87
N GLY A 31 -46.52 -15.10 21.33
CA GLY A 31 -46.03 -16.04 20.31
C GLY A 31 -45.84 -15.38 18.90
N VAL A 32 -46.72 -14.44 18.57
CA VAL A 32 -46.63 -13.72 17.28
C VAL A 32 -45.53 -12.68 17.33
N ALA A 33 -45.40 -11.95 18.44
CA ALA A 33 -44.32 -10.99 18.63
C ALA A 33 -42.94 -11.66 18.67
N GLN A 34 -42.81 -12.80 19.37
CA GLN A 34 -41.56 -13.55 19.39
C GLN A 34 -41.19 -14.16 18.04
N ARG A 35 -42.15 -14.64 17.24
CA ARG A 35 -41.90 -15.12 15.89
C ARG A 35 -41.48 -13.98 14.98
N LYS A 36 -42.09 -12.81 15.10
CA LYS A 36 -41.72 -11.63 14.30
C LYS A 36 -40.32 -11.11 14.66
N ILE A 37 -39.97 -11.10 15.96
CA ILE A 37 -38.62 -10.74 16.41
C ILE A 37 -37.59 -11.77 15.94
N LYS A 38 -37.88 -13.07 15.99
CA LYS A 38 -36.98 -14.12 15.54
C LYS A 38 -36.81 -14.14 14.01
N SER A 39 -37.89 -13.83 13.25
CA SER A 39 -37.80 -13.72 11.79
C SER A 39 -37.06 -12.44 11.35
N MET A 40 -37.20 -11.34 12.10
CA MET A 40 -36.43 -10.11 11.82
C MET A 40 -34.95 -10.27 12.14
N THR A 41 -34.60 -10.95 13.25
CA THR A 41 -33.17 -11.18 13.58
C THR A 41 -32.49 -12.14 12.62
N VAL A 42 -33.18 -13.12 12.05
CA VAL A 42 -32.60 -14.04 11.06
C VAL A 42 -32.50 -13.38 9.68
N ALA A 43 -33.55 -12.62 9.26
CA ALA A 43 -33.50 -11.91 7.97
C ALA A 43 -32.52 -10.73 7.97
N GLU A 44 -32.35 -10.07 9.11
CA GLU A 44 -31.39 -8.95 9.28
C GLU A 44 -29.95 -9.42 9.45
N ALA A 45 -29.74 -10.61 10.00
CA ALA A 45 -28.42 -11.25 10.06
C ALA A 45 -27.91 -11.72 8.69
N ASP A 46 -28.83 -12.13 7.78
CA ASP A 46 -28.45 -12.49 6.40
C ASP A 46 -28.27 -11.26 5.48
N SER A 47 -28.74 -10.07 5.90
CA SER A 47 -28.62 -8.84 5.13
C SER A 47 -27.53 -7.89 5.61
N ILE A 48 -26.75 -8.27 6.64
CA ILE A 48 -25.48 -7.57 6.91
C ILE A 48 -24.54 -8.03 5.77
N PRO A 49 -24.25 -7.18 4.78
CA PRO A 49 -23.18 -7.49 3.88
C PRO A 49 -21.94 -7.58 4.77
N MET A 50 -21.46 -8.78 5.01
CA MET A 50 -20.09 -9.00 5.43
C MET A 50 -19.27 -8.38 4.30
N THR A 51 -19.12 -7.07 4.33
CA THR A 51 -18.13 -6.37 3.52
C THR A 51 -16.81 -6.93 3.98
N ASN A 52 -16.41 -7.97 3.30
CA ASN A 52 -15.09 -8.53 3.37
C ASN A 52 -14.14 -7.45 2.80
N ASP A 53 -13.97 -6.34 3.55
CA ASP A 53 -13.06 -5.24 3.23
C ASP A 53 -11.62 -5.73 3.09
N SER A 54 -11.36 -6.97 3.51
CA SER A 54 -10.10 -7.66 3.30
C SER A 54 -9.94 -8.27 1.90
N ALA A 55 -11.02 -8.41 1.11
CA ALA A 55 -10.98 -9.13 -0.16
C ALA A 55 -10.74 -8.24 -1.39
N VAL A 56 -10.65 -6.91 -1.26
CA VAL A 56 -10.58 -5.99 -2.41
C VAL A 56 -9.25 -5.25 -2.50
N ALA A 57 -8.17 -5.81 -2.00
CA ALA A 57 -6.85 -5.43 -2.50
C ALA A 57 -6.59 -6.24 -3.78
N GLY A 58 -7.10 -5.77 -4.92
CA GLY A 58 -6.80 -6.39 -6.21
C GLY A 58 -5.29 -6.55 -6.36
N ARG A 59 -4.85 -7.73 -6.81
CA ARG A 59 -3.43 -7.97 -7.10
C ARG A 59 -3.02 -7.09 -8.27
N ALA A 60 -1.88 -6.41 -8.15
CA ALA A 60 -1.26 -5.73 -9.29
C ALA A 60 -0.94 -6.77 -10.40
N ARG A 61 -1.08 -6.37 -11.67
CA ARG A 61 -0.70 -7.23 -12.79
C ARG A 61 0.80 -7.15 -13.03
N ALA A 62 1.47 -8.32 -13.02
CA ALA A 62 2.91 -8.39 -13.30
C ALA A 62 3.25 -7.81 -14.68
N VAL A 63 2.46 -8.18 -15.70
CA VAL A 63 2.67 -7.79 -17.11
C VAL A 63 2.64 -6.26 -17.30
N ASP A 64 1.81 -5.54 -16.53
CA ASP A 64 1.73 -4.09 -16.63
C ASP A 64 2.76 -3.42 -15.70
N THR A 65 2.91 -3.94 -14.47
CA THR A 65 3.71 -3.29 -13.43
C THR A 65 5.21 -3.42 -13.67
N ILE A 66 5.69 -4.60 -14.10
CA ILE A 66 7.13 -4.85 -14.25
C ILE A 66 7.70 -4.11 -15.45
N PRO A 67 7.25 -4.35 -16.71
CA PRO A 67 7.88 -3.73 -17.87
C PRO A 67 7.62 -2.23 -17.95
N LEU A 68 6.38 -1.79 -17.74
CA LEU A 68 6.04 -0.36 -17.77
C LEU A 68 6.63 0.37 -16.57
N GLY A 69 6.64 -0.26 -15.39
CA GLY A 69 7.27 0.29 -14.20
C GLY A 69 8.78 0.48 -14.40
N GLY A 70 9.46 -0.55 -14.90
CA GLY A 70 10.88 -0.47 -15.23
C GLY A 70 11.21 0.61 -16.27
N LEU A 71 10.38 0.72 -17.31
CA LEU A 71 10.54 1.75 -18.34
C LEU A 71 10.34 3.17 -17.76
N LEU A 72 9.27 3.39 -16.99
CA LEU A 72 8.99 4.68 -16.39
C LEU A 72 10.05 5.09 -15.36
N ILE A 73 10.44 4.18 -14.47
CA ILE A 73 11.52 4.42 -13.52
C ILE A 73 12.80 4.78 -14.28
N GLY A 74 13.19 3.94 -15.25
CA GLY A 74 14.42 4.16 -16.02
C GLY A 74 14.42 5.49 -16.76
N LEU A 75 13.30 5.89 -17.35
CA LEU A 75 13.18 7.15 -18.08
C LEU A 75 13.25 8.37 -17.12
N PHE A 76 12.50 8.35 -16.01
CA PHE A 76 12.49 9.46 -15.07
C PHE A 76 13.82 9.62 -14.35
N ASP A 77 14.44 8.50 -13.95
CA ASP A 77 15.76 8.51 -13.32
C ASP A 77 16.86 8.94 -14.30
N LEU A 78 16.73 8.60 -15.58
CA LEU A 78 17.61 9.08 -16.66
C LEU A 78 17.51 10.59 -16.82
N VAL A 79 16.31 11.16 -16.86
CA VAL A 79 16.09 12.61 -16.92
C VAL A 79 16.67 13.28 -15.67
N PHE A 80 16.48 12.71 -14.50
CA PHE A 80 17.07 13.20 -13.26
C PHE A 80 18.61 13.16 -13.32
N ALA A 81 19.19 12.04 -13.75
CA ALA A 81 20.63 11.91 -13.85
C ALA A 81 21.24 12.94 -14.81
N PHE A 82 20.61 13.18 -15.96
CA PHE A 82 21.08 14.21 -16.89
C PHE A 82 20.97 15.61 -16.33
N THR A 83 19.84 15.92 -15.70
CA THR A 83 19.63 17.27 -15.13
C THR A 83 20.57 17.50 -13.95
N PHE A 84 20.58 16.58 -12.99
CA PHE A 84 21.30 16.79 -11.74
C PHE A 84 22.81 16.60 -11.92
N TYR A 85 23.24 15.44 -12.43
CA TYR A 85 24.67 15.16 -12.60
C TYR A 85 25.27 15.85 -13.84
N GLY A 86 24.50 15.89 -14.94
CA GLY A 86 24.97 16.49 -16.20
C GLY A 86 24.99 18.02 -16.17
N LEU A 87 23.84 18.65 -15.93
CA LEU A 87 23.73 20.12 -16.02
C LEU A 87 24.18 20.82 -14.75
N ILE A 88 23.82 20.30 -13.55
CA ILE A 88 24.12 21.00 -12.31
C ILE A 88 25.53 20.69 -11.80
N LEU A 89 25.96 19.42 -11.83
CA LEU A 89 27.29 19.01 -11.38
C LEU A 89 28.35 18.95 -12.48
N GLY A 90 27.97 19.20 -13.76
CA GLY A 90 28.90 19.25 -14.88
C GLY A 90 29.56 17.92 -15.27
N VAL A 91 28.96 16.78 -14.88
CA VAL A 91 29.50 15.45 -15.20
C VAL A 91 29.17 15.11 -16.66
N PRO A 92 30.16 14.77 -17.53
CA PRO A 92 29.88 14.39 -18.91
C PRO A 92 28.92 13.19 -18.99
N MET A 93 27.93 13.26 -19.90
CA MET A 93 26.94 12.20 -20.12
C MET A 93 27.56 10.81 -20.28
N LEU A 94 28.66 10.75 -21.05
CA LEU A 94 29.42 9.50 -21.25
C LEU A 94 29.80 8.88 -19.89
N ARG A 95 30.25 9.69 -18.93
CA ARG A 95 30.70 9.24 -17.62
C ARG A 95 29.57 8.76 -16.73
N ILE A 96 28.37 9.35 -16.86
CA ILE A 96 27.21 8.93 -16.09
C ILE A 96 26.89 7.46 -16.39
N PHE A 97 26.76 7.08 -17.67
CA PHE A 97 26.45 5.69 -18.01
C PHE A 97 27.63 4.73 -17.86
N GLN A 98 28.87 5.21 -18.10
CA GLN A 98 30.05 4.42 -17.79
C GLN A 98 30.13 4.07 -16.29
N SER A 99 29.61 4.93 -15.39
CA SER A 99 29.55 4.60 -13.98
C SER A 99 28.57 3.46 -13.66
N VAL A 100 27.49 3.33 -14.43
CA VAL A 100 26.56 2.19 -14.34
C VAL A 100 27.22 0.92 -14.90
N ALA A 101 27.87 1.02 -16.09
CA ALA A 101 28.63 -0.09 -16.69
C ALA A 101 29.77 -0.59 -15.78
N ALA A 102 30.33 0.29 -14.95
CA ALA A 102 31.35 -0.08 -13.97
C ALA A 102 30.84 -1.09 -12.93
N GLY A 103 29.53 -1.16 -12.71
CA GLY A 103 28.92 -2.17 -11.85
C GLY A 103 29.20 -3.60 -12.30
N VAL A 104 29.43 -3.83 -13.60
CA VAL A 104 29.74 -5.15 -14.17
C VAL A 104 31.20 -5.27 -14.58
N LEU A 105 31.78 -4.23 -15.19
CA LEU A 105 33.11 -4.25 -15.76
C LEU A 105 34.25 -3.81 -14.82
N GLY A 106 33.88 -3.18 -13.72
CA GLY A 106 34.82 -2.42 -12.88
C GLY A 106 35.16 -1.05 -13.51
N ARG A 107 35.57 -0.10 -12.67
CA ARG A 107 35.81 1.30 -13.07
C ARG A 107 36.84 1.44 -14.21
N PRO A 108 38.04 0.78 -14.18
CA PRO A 108 39.05 0.99 -15.23
C PRO A 108 38.54 0.60 -16.63
N ARG A 109 37.89 -0.57 -16.74
CA ARG A 109 37.39 -1.06 -18.04
C ARG A 109 36.20 -0.24 -18.54
N ALA A 110 35.29 0.16 -17.64
CA ALA A 110 34.12 0.97 -18.00
C ALA A 110 34.57 2.33 -18.56
N THR A 111 35.57 2.98 -17.94
CA THR A 111 36.01 4.31 -18.35
C THR A 111 36.85 4.28 -19.62
N ALA A 112 37.61 3.19 -19.89
CA ALA A 112 38.42 3.04 -21.07
C ALA A 112 37.61 2.60 -22.31
N GLY A 113 36.46 2.00 -22.15
CA GLY A 113 35.68 1.37 -23.22
C GLY A 113 34.90 2.30 -24.13
N GLY A 114 34.90 3.63 -23.90
CA GLY A 114 34.28 4.61 -24.80
C GLY A 114 32.78 4.41 -25.01
N VAL A 115 32.33 4.48 -26.27
CA VAL A 115 30.90 4.35 -26.65
C VAL A 115 30.31 2.96 -26.33
N PRO A 116 30.97 1.83 -26.54
CA PRO A 116 30.45 0.52 -26.18
C PRO A 116 30.06 0.41 -24.69
N THR A 117 30.90 0.92 -23.79
CA THR A 117 30.57 0.88 -22.35
C THR A 117 29.51 1.88 -21.96
N PHE A 118 29.36 2.98 -22.69
CA PHE A 118 28.22 3.90 -22.53
C PHE A 118 26.91 3.20 -22.89
N LEU A 119 26.84 2.50 -24.05
CA LEU A 119 25.62 1.77 -24.44
C LEU A 119 25.30 0.64 -23.47
N LEU A 120 26.31 -0.10 -23.01
CA LEU A 120 26.15 -1.10 -21.98
C LEU A 120 25.57 -0.48 -20.70
N GLY A 121 26.02 0.70 -20.31
CA GLY A 121 25.51 1.43 -19.16
C GLY A 121 24.03 1.78 -19.28
N ILE A 122 23.56 2.19 -20.46
CA ILE A 122 22.14 2.43 -20.73
C ILE A 122 21.32 1.13 -20.55
N VAL A 123 21.77 0.03 -21.16
CA VAL A 123 21.07 -1.26 -21.03
C VAL A 123 20.98 -1.69 -19.57
N LEU A 124 22.10 -1.65 -18.85
CA LEU A 124 22.14 -2.02 -17.44
C LEU A 124 21.26 -1.11 -16.58
N HIS A 125 21.18 0.19 -16.89
CA HIS A 125 20.31 1.13 -16.21
C HIS A 125 18.84 0.68 -16.28
N PHE A 126 18.33 0.33 -17.46
CA PHE A 126 16.95 -0.17 -17.60
C PHE A 126 16.76 -1.55 -17.01
N VAL A 127 17.78 -2.42 -17.02
CA VAL A 127 17.72 -3.71 -16.30
C VAL A 127 17.56 -3.48 -14.81
N VAL A 128 18.35 -2.60 -14.21
CA VAL A 128 18.24 -2.26 -12.77
C VAL A 128 16.89 -1.63 -12.45
N ALA A 129 16.43 -0.69 -13.29
CA ALA A 129 15.11 -0.09 -13.13
C ALA A 129 13.97 -1.13 -13.16
N THR A 130 14.08 -2.14 -14.05
CA THR A 130 13.13 -3.25 -14.13
C THR A 130 13.22 -4.16 -12.90
N CYS A 131 14.41 -4.42 -12.37
CA CYS A 131 14.58 -5.14 -11.11
C CYS A 131 13.93 -4.40 -9.94
N ILE A 132 14.08 -3.08 -9.87
CA ILE A 132 13.43 -2.24 -8.84
C ILE A 132 11.90 -2.36 -8.97
N ALA A 133 11.34 -2.25 -10.19
CA ALA A 133 9.90 -2.44 -10.41
C ALA A 133 9.43 -3.84 -10.00
N THR A 134 10.24 -4.87 -10.28
CA THR A 134 9.95 -6.27 -9.90
C THR A 134 9.90 -6.44 -8.39
N VAL A 135 10.87 -5.87 -7.67
CA VAL A 135 10.91 -5.93 -6.19
C VAL A 135 9.67 -5.26 -5.60
N TYR A 136 9.26 -4.09 -6.12
CA TYR A 136 8.02 -3.44 -5.68
C TYR A 136 6.80 -4.32 -5.94
N TYR A 137 6.69 -4.89 -7.15
CA TYR A 137 5.61 -5.82 -7.50
C TYR A 137 5.55 -7.00 -6.52
N LEU A 138 6.68 -7.67 -6.26
CA LEU A 138 6.74 -8.78 -5.30
C LEU A 138 6.35 -8.34 -3.89
N ALA A 139 6.77 -7.14 -3.47
CA ALA A 139 6.36 -6.57 -2.18
C ALA A 139 4.84 -6.38 -2.10
N THR A 140 4.15 -6.01 -3.19
CA THR A 140 2.68 -5.90 -3.20
C THR A 140 1.96 -7.25 -3.06
N LEU A 141 2.60 -8.36 -3.44
CA LEU A 141 2.04 -9.70 -3.25
C LEU A 141 2.05 -10.13 -1.78
N VAL A 142 3.09 -9.71 -1.04
CA VAL A 142 3.25 -10.04 0.38
C VAL A 142 2.52 -9.03 1.26
N LEU A 143 2.51 -7.77 0.86
CA LEU A 143 1.94 -6.63 1.59
C LEU A 143 0.88 -5.90 0.74
N PRO A 144 -0.34 -6.43 0.62
CA PRO A 144 -1.40 -5.81 -0.20
C PRO A 144 -1.77 -4.39 0.26
N GLY A 145 -1.47 -4.03 1.50
CA GLY A 145 -1.64 -2.68 2.05
C GLY A 145 -0.87 -1.59 1.29
N LEU A 146 0.22 -1.94 0.57
CA LEU A 146 0.96 -0.99 -0.26
C LEU A 146 0.09 -0.41 -1.39
N LEU A 147 -0.85 -1.20 -1.89
CA LEU A 147 -1.76 -0.77 -2.96
C LEU A 147 -2.88 0.16 -2.46
N ARG A 148 -3.18 0.18 -1.15
CA ARG A 148 -4.22 1.05 -0.57
C ARG A 148 -3.76 2.51 -0.48
N HIS A 149 -2.47 2.73 -0.21
CA HIS A 149 -1.88 4.06 -0.04
C HIS A 149 -0.68 4.25 -0.99
N PRO A 150 -0.91 4.31 -2.32
CA PRO A 150 0.17 4.28 -3.30
C PRO A 150 1.14 5.47 -3.19
N LEU A 151 0.68 6.63 -2.74
CA LEU A 151 1.56 7.80 -2.56
C LEU A 151 2.57 7.56 -1.43
N VAL A 152 2.09 7.14 -0.27
CA VAL A 152 2.95 6.92 0.90
C VAL A 152 3.87 5.73 0.67
N SER A 153 3.33 4.60 0.18
CA SER A 153 4.12 3.41 -0.11
C SER A 153 5.17 3.66 -1.18
N GLY A 154 4.85 4.44 -2.21
CA GLY A 154 5.79 4.83 -3.25
C GLY A 154 6.94 5.67 -2.72
N LEU A 155 6.65 6.73 -1.95
CA LEU A 155 7.69 7.58 -1.36
C LEU A 155 8.63 6.78 -0.46
N ILE A 156 8.08 5.95 0.43
CA ILE A 156 8.88 5.08 1.31
C ILE A 156 9.72 4.11 0.48
N TYR A 157 9.10 3.47 -0.53
CA TYR A 157 9.81 2.52 -1.39
C TYR A 157 10.97 3.16 -2.15
N GLY A 158 10.80 4.37 -2.68
CA GLY A 158 11.87 5.10 -3.38
C GLY A 158 13.08 5.36 -2.47
N VAL A 159 12.84 5.72 -1.20
CA VAL A 159 13.90 5.87 -0.20
C VAL A 159 14.56 4.52 0.09
N VAL A 160 13.79 3.44 0.27
CA VAL A 160 14.32 2.08 0.48
C VAL A 160 15.14 1.62 -0.73
N ALA A 161 14.68 1.88 -1.96
CA ALA A 161 15.39 1.56 -3.18
C ALA A 161 16.73 2.30 -3.28
N TYR A 162 16.80 3.57 -2.90
CA TYR A 162 18.04 4.33 -2.82
C TYR A 162 19.07 3.66 -1.91
N PHE A 163 18.65 3.33 -0.69
CA PHE A 163 19.55 2.66 0.25
C PHE A 163 19.92 1.24 -0.19
N GLY A 164 18.98 0.51 -0.81
CA GLY A 164 19.24 -0.80 -1.42
C GLY A 164 20.32 -0.72 -2.49
N MET A 165 20.26 0.29 -3.37
CA MET A 165 21.31 0.54 -4.36
C MET A 165 22.65 0.83 -3.70
N LYS A 166 22.72 1.68 -2.69
CA LYS A 166 23.96 2.09 -2.01
C LYS A 166 24.61 0.98 -1.18
N TYR A 167 23.80 0.20 -0.46
CA TYR A 167 24.33 -0.74 0.55
C TYR A 167 24.24 -2.21 0.14
N ILE A 168 23.49 -2.53 -0.91
CA ILE A 168 23.36 -3.90 -1.41
C ILE A 168 23.95 -3.98 -2.81
N VAL A 169 23.44 -3.22 -3.78
CA VAL A 169 23.82 -3.38 -5.19
C VAL A 169 25.26 -2.93 -5.43
N LEU A 170 25.66 -1.77 -4.97
CA LEU A 170 27.01 -1.25 -5.16
C LEU A 170 28.12 -2.16 -4.56
N PRO A 171 28.02 -2.63 -3.31
CA PRO A 171 29.00 -3.55 -2.76
C PRO A 171 29.08 -4.90 -3.46
N LEU A 172 27.96 -5.41 -3.97
CA LEU A 172 27.87 -6.67 -4.70
C LEU A 172 28.34 -6.56 -6.16
N SER A 173 28.47 -5.32 -6.67
CA SER A 173 28.91 -5.06 -8.04
C SER A 173 30.43 -5.16 -8.18
N ALA A 174 30.92 -5.16 -9.43
CA ALA A 174 32.36 -5.13 -9.73
C ALA A 174 33.09 -3.85 -9.25
N ILE A 175 32.35 -2.86 -8.76
CA ILE A 175 32.93 -1.68 -8.10
C ILE A 175 33.48 -2.05 -6.72
N GLY A 176 32.81 -2.99 -5.99
CA GLY A 176 33.28 -3.54 -4.72
C GLY A 176 33.35 -2.54 -3.54
N GLN A 177 32.91 -1.31 -3.74
CA GLN A 177 32.96 -0.27 -2.72
C GLN A 177 31.59 0.02 -2.17
N ARG A 178 31.49 0.10 -0.84
CA ARG A 178 30.29 0.67 -0.21
C ARG A 178 30.16 2.13 -0.65
N GLY A 179 28.97 2.49 -1.13
CA GLY A 179 28.69 3.86 -1.50
C GLY A 179 28.97 4.78 -0.31
N THR A 180 29.86 5.74 -0.49
CA THR A 180 30.08 6.80 0.49
C THR A 180 28.81 7.66 0.57
N ILE A 181 28.44 8.10 1.77
CA ILE A 181 27.34 9.04 1.95
C ILE A 181 27.78 10.36 1.31
N PRO A 182 27.06 10.88 0.30
CA PRO A 182 27.42 12.14 -0.32
C PRO A 182 27.20 13.31 0.66
N ARG A 183 27.69 14.52 0.28
CA ARG A 183 27.40 15.73 1.02
C ARG A 183 25.89 15.91 1.19
N LEU A 184 25.47 16.44 2.32
CA LEU A 184 24.06 16.54 2.70
C LEU A 184 23.12 17.10 1.60
N PRO A 185 23.47 18.18 0.86
CA PRO A 185 22.58 18.66 -0.22
C PRO A 185 22.38 17.63 -1.34
N ILE A 186 23.45 16.92 -1.71
CA ILE A 186 23.40 15.88 -2.74
C ILE A 186 22.55 14.71 -2.25
N LEU A 187 22.76 14.26 -1.00
CA LEU A 187 21.98 13.20 -0.39
C LEU A 187 20.47 13.51 -0.40
N ILE A 188 20.10 14.72 0.02
CA ILE A 188 18.69 15.14 0.05
C ILE A 188 18.10 15.13 -1.37
N THR A 189 18.82 15.66 -2.35
CA THR A 189 18.37 15.69 -3.75
C THR A 189 18.21 14.27 -4.31
N GLU A 190 19.16 13.37 -4.06
CA GLU A 190 19.08 11.96 -4.45
C GLU A 190 17.91 11.24 -3.79
N LEU A 191 17.66 11.45 -2.50
CA LEU A 191 16.55 10.85 -1.78
C LEU A 191 15.20 11.33 -2.30
N ILE A 192 15.05 12.64 -2.51
CA ILE A 192 13.82 13.22 -3.09
C ILE A 192 13.63 12.69 -4.51
N GLY A 193 14.70 12.68 -5.32
CA GLY A 193 14.66 12.14 -6.67
C GLY A 193 14.17 10.69 -6.70
N HIS A 194 14.75 9.82 -5.90
CA HIS A 194 14.33 8.41 -5.82
C HIS A 194 12.92 8.25 -5.24
N ALA A 195 12.56 9.01 -4.21
CA ALA A 195 11.20 8.94 -3.66
C ALA A 195 10.14 9.31 -4.71
N VAL A 196 10.38 10.40 -5.46
CA VAL A 196 9.39 10.95 -6.40
C VAL A 196 9.46 10.28 -7.78
N LEU A 197 10.66 10.07 -8.33
CA LEU A 197 10.84 9.63 -9.73
C LEU A 197 10.96 8.11 -9.88
N VAL A 198 11.33 7.41 -8.81
CA VAL A 198 11.42 5.95 -8.80
C VAL A 198 10.21 5.36 -8.05
N GLY A 199 9.97 5.78 -6.82
CA GLY A 199 8.96 5.18 -5.96
C GLY A 199 7.53 5.49 -6.37
N LEU A 200 7.18 6.75 -6.65
CA LEU A 200 5.80 7.12 -7.00
C LEU A 200 5.32 6.49 -8.31
N PRO A 201 6.09 6.51 -9.42
CA PRO A 201 5.60 5.96 -10.68
C PRO A 201 5.26 4.48 -10.59
N VAL A 202 6.10 3.66 -9.95
CA VAL A 202 5.84 2.22 -9.81
C VAL A 202 4.65 1.95 -8.90
N ALA A 203 4.50 2.69 -7.81
CA ALA A 203 3.39 2.52 -6.89
C ALA A 203 2.04 2.91 -7.51
N LEU A 204 1.99 4.02 -8.23
CA LEU A 204 0.80 4.46 -8.95
C LEU A 204 0.43 3.49 -10.08
N LEU A 205 1.41 2.97 -10.80
CA LEU A 205 1.17 2.00 -11.85
C LEU A 205 0.65 0.68 -11.28
N ALA A 206 1.24 0.16 -10.21
CA ALA A 206 0.78 -1.03 -9.52
C ALA A 206 -0.65 -0.87 -8.98
N HIS A 207 -0.96 0.28 -8.38
CA HIS A 207 -2.31 0.60 -7.92
C HIS A 207 -3.32 0.64 -9.07
N ARG A 208 -3.00 1.31 -10.20
CA ARG A 208 -3.88 1.36 -11.38
C ARG A 208 -4.10 -0.01 -11.99
N SER A 209 -3.06 -0.85 -12.04
CA SER A 209 -3.18 -2.22 -12.56
C SER A 209 -4.06 -3.09 -11.68
N SER A 210 -4.05 -2.91 -10.35
CA SER A 210 -4.90 -3.64 -9.42
C SER A 210 -6.39 -3.29 -9.57
N ILE A 211 -6.72 -2.02 -9.83
CA ILE A 211 -8.10 -1.58 -10.06
C ILE A 211 -8.67 -2.19 -11.35
N ARG A 212 -7.85 -2.34 -12.40
CA ARG A 212 -8.28 -2.96 -13.67
C ARG A 212 -8.66 -4.42 -13.51
N VAL A 213 -7.96 -5.16 -12.65
CA VAL A 213 -8.29 -6.58 -12.35
C VAL A 213 -9.66 -6.71 -11.68
N ASN A 214 -10.03 -5.76 -10.83
CA ASN A 214 -11.31 -5.82 -10.10
C ASN A 214 -12.53 -5.40 -10.94
N ARG A 215 -12.32 -4.83 -12.12
CA ARG A 215 -13.40 -4.36 -13.01
C ARG A 215 -13.69 -5.27 -14.21
N GLY A 216 -12.89 -6.28 -14.43
CA GLY A 216 -13.04 -7.29 -15.49
C GLY A 216 -13.38 -8.65 -14.95
#